data_8fc99c3dcf519ba1576a3d3601bd440f
#
_entry.id   8fc99c3dcf519ba1576a3d3601bd440f
#
_cell.length_a   1.000
_cell.length_b   1.000
_cell.length_c   1.000
_cell.angle_alpha   90.00
_cell.angle_beta   90.00
_cell.angle_gamma   90.00
#
_symmetry.space_group_name_H-M   'P 1'
#
loop_
_entity.id
_entity.type
_entity.pdbx_description
1 polymer ?
#
loop_
_entity_poly.entity_id
_entity_poly.type
_entity_poly.pdbx_seq_one_letter_code
_entity_poly.pdbx_strand_id
1 'polypeptide(L)'
;SRIFSIPLGKTRDREPFTVMQELGTAQATAFLPSGGDILAVGSNPAELHLLSEAQATEGTLESDILKGAPLADWGRAYLDADLPAGTNVELQFRTGSTETPDATWSPWTPPLRSGERPALPPARFAQFKLRLSSTRGGATPQVETVKVYWAQRNLMPVWEGVDIMPPGLVITRNAPPDDIGIERVPLETQKLIPALGYMGAEKRSFRRAGQSFVFKVNDPNGDTLQFAIRLIPDHGSPILLEKDWKEKFFSFDTLPVPDGRYRLEVVASDAATAPFNKALAATWRTAPFLVDHTPPSLSELTATIEGDGLRVRFVARDETSTLKEAALSADGERWLQIVPEDRVFDQQEERFDLIVPREAVRGDRLLVKVVDRYNNEQTATISVSEPARKR
;
A
#
# COMPACT_ATOMS: atom_id res chain seq x y z
N SER A 1 -12.57 -31.36 28.90
CA SER A 1 -12.86 -32.65 28.20
C SER A 1 -14.26 -32.64 27.62
N ARG A 2 -14.47 -33.40 26.54
CA ARG A 2 -15.80 -33.59 25.93
C ARG A 2 -16.21 -35.05 25.99
N ILE A 3 -17.44 -35.31 26.29
CA ILE A 3 -18.05 -36.63 26.26
C ILE A 3 -18.83 -36.74 24.94
N PHE A 4 -18.62 -37.79 24.21
CA PHE A 4 -19.27 -38.06 22.93
C PHE A 4 -20.15 -39.28 23.00
N SER A 5 -21.33 -39.24 22.38
CA SER A 5 -22.14 -40.41 22.06
C SER A 5 -21.85 -40.84 20.63
N ILE A 6 -21.58 -42.12 20.45
CA ILE A 6 -21.35 -42.73 19.14
C ILE A 6 -22.41 -43.82 18.96
N PRO A 7 -23.34 -43.72 17.97
CA PRO A 7 -24.30 -44.76 17.74
C PRO A 7 -23.62 -46.08 17.35
N LEU A 8 -23.99 -47.17 18.03
CA LEU A 8 -23.52 -48.50 17.75
C LEU A 8 -24.42 -49.17 16.69
N GLY A 9 -24.49 -48.61 15.48
CA GLY A 9 -25.30 -49.14 14.38
C GLY A 9 -24.42 -49.56 13.18
N LYS A 10 -24.86 -50.58 12.43
CA LYS A 10 -24.26 -50.97 11.17
C LYS A 10 -24.77 -50.05 10.02
N THR A 11 -24.49 -48.79 10.06
CA THR A 11 -24.81 -47.88 8.95
C THR A 11 -23.52 -47.58 8.19
N ARG A 12 -23.55 -47.71 6.85
CA ARG A 12 -22.45 -47.45 5.93
C ARG A 12 -22.14 -45.95 5.78
N ASP A 13 -23.00 -45.12 6.29
CA ASP A 13 -22.82 -43.67 6.34
C ASP A 13 -22.24 -43.28 7.68
N ARG A 14 -21.23 -42.39 7.66
CA ARG A 14 -20.60 -41.81 8.86
C ARG A 14 -21.65 -41.02 9.61
N GLU A 15 -22.36 -41.64 10.55
CA GLU A 15 -23.15 -40.89 11.48
C GLU A 15 -22.23 -40.02 12.34
N PRO A 16 -22.51 -38.71 12.43
CA PRO A 16 -21.68 -37.83 13.24
C PRO A 16 -21.81 -38.21 14.70
N PHE A 17 -20.70 -38.25 15.40
CA PHE A 17 -20.71 -38.35 16.87
C PHE A 17 -21.40 -37.11 17.45
N THR A 18 -22.19 -37.33 18.52
CA THR A 18 -22.85 -36.23 19.25
C THR A 18 -22.02 -35.87 20.46
N VAL A 19 -21.71 -34.58 20.66
CA VAL A 19 -21.16 -34.08 21.92
C VAL A 19 -22.27 -34.08 22.94
N MET A 20 -22.20 -34.93 23.97
CA MET A 20 -23.18 -35.00 25.04
C MET A 20 -22.95 -33.94 26.10
N GLN A 21 -21.71 -33.72 26.47
CA GLN A 21 -21.33 -32.81 27.53
C GLN A 21 -19.91 -32.30 27.37
N GLU A 22 -19.69 -31.05 27.64
CA GLU A 22 -18.36 -30.46 27.83
C GLU A 22 -18.11 -30.34 29.35
N LEU A 23 -17.01 -30.98 29.77
CA LEU A 23 -16.63 -30.99 31.19
C LEU A 23 -15.60 -29.89 31.43
N GLY A 24 -15.70 -29.20 32.55
CA GLY A 24 -14.70 -28.23 33.02
C GLY A 24 -13.34 -28.85 33.38
N THR A 25 -13.25 -30.16 33.41
CA THR A 25 -12.05 -30.92 33.77
C THR A 25 -11.13 -31.20 32.57
N ALA A 26 -9.82 -31.32 32.82
CA ALA A 26 -8.86 -31.62 31.78
C ALA A 26 -9.04 -33.04 31.20
N GLN A 27 -9.46 -34.00 31.99
CA GLN A 27 -9.64 -35.40 31.59
C GLN A 27 -10.87 -36.06 32.23
N ALA A 28 -11.61 -36.83 31.43
CA ALA A 28 -12.55 -37.82 31.97
C ALA A 28 -11.78 -39.13 32.18
N THR A 29 -11.75 -39.60 33.41
CA THR A 29 -10.92 -40.75 33.83
C THR A 29 -11.71 -42.05 33.98
N ALA A 30 -13.00 -41.99 34.25
CA ALA A 30 -13.86 -43.17 34.37
C ALA A 30 -15.33 -42.85 34.07
N PHE A 31 -16.06 -43.87 33.62
CA PHE A 31 -17.51 -43.86 33.46
C PHE A 31 -18.08 -45.04 34.28
N LEU A 32 -18.99 -44.80 35.17
CA LEU A 32 -19.59 -45.77 36.06
C LEU A 32 -21.12 -45.77 35.88
N PRO A 33 -21.76 -46.93 35.65
CA PRO A 33 -23.22 -47.02 35.66
C PRO A 33 -23.78 -46.73 37.06
N SER A 34 -24.84 -45.94 37.15
CA SER A 34 -25.48 -45.57 38.41
C SER A 34 -27.01 -45.44 38.23
N GLY A 35 -27.75 -46.50 38.48
CA GLY A 35 -29.21 -46.48 38.54
C GLY A 35 -29.92 -46.15 37.21
N GLY A 36 -29.34 -46.38 36.06
CA GLY A 36 -29.82 -46.00 34.74
C GLY A 36 -29.08 -44.80 34.14
N ASP A 37 -28.40 -44.05 34.99
CA ASP A 37 -27.54 -42.91 34.59
C ASP A 37 -26.05 -43.35 34.48
N ILE A 38 -25.23 -42.49 33.97
CA ILE A 38 -23.77 -42.70 33.90
C ILE A 38 -23.08 -41.62 34.73
N LEU A 39 -22.28 -42.05 35.72
CA LEU A 39 -21.40 -41.15 36.45
C LEU A 39 -20.06 -41.02 35.72
N ALA A 40 -19.75 -39.83 35.27
CA ALA A 40 -18.44 -39.50 34.67
C ALA A 40 -17.57 -38.86 35.75
N VAL A 41 -16.35 -39.42 35.91
CA VAL A 41 -15.35 -38.92 36.84
C VAL A 41 -14.32 -38.11 36.08
N GLY A 42 -14.18 -36.86 36.45
CA GLY A 42 -13.19 -35.94 35.90
C GLY A 42 -12.00 -35.77 36.83
N SER A 43 -10.84 -35.42 36.25
CA SER A 43 -9.64 -35.04 36.98
C SER A 43 -9.07 -33.71 36.48
N ASN A 44 -8.52 -32.98 37.43
CA ASN A 44 -7.86 -31.68 37.24
C ASN A 44 -8.80 -30.58 36.67
N PRO A 45 -9.70 -30.02 37.49
CA PRO A 45 -9.99 -30.43 38.89
C PRO A 45 -10.77 -31.75 38.98
N ALA A 46 -10.84 -32.33 40.17
CA ALA A 46 -11.66 -33.51 40.42
C ALA A 46 -13.13 -33.13 40.45
N GLU A 47 -13.93 -33.69 39.55
CA GLU A 47 -15.37 -33.44 39.43
C GLU A 47 -16.11 -34.73 39.14
N LEU A 48 -17.37 -34.80 39.62
CA LEU A 48 -18.29 -35.87 39.31
C LEU A 48 -19.46 -35.31 38.51
N HIS A 49 -19.71 -35.89 37.37
CA HIS A 49 -20.81 -35.48 36.49
C HIS A 49 -21.79 -36.66 36.32
N LEU A 50 -23.04 -36.42 36.64
CA LEU A 50 -24.10 -37.38 36.38
C LEU A 50 -24.70 -37.12 34.99
N LEU A 51 -24.52 -38.07 34.09
CA LEU A 51 -25.12 -38.07 32.75
C LEU A 51 -26.45 -38.85 32.87
N SER A 52 -27.54 -38.11 32.91
CA SER A 52 -28.89 -38.68 33.03
C SER A 52 -29.55 -38.81 31.65
N GLU A 53 -30.41 -39.81 31.47
CA GLU A 53 -31.28 -39.92 30.29
C GLU A 53 -32.37 -38.83 30.27
N ALA A 54 -32.58 -38.15 31.41
CA ALA A 54 -33.51 -37.03 31.47
C ALA A 54 -33.01 -35.86 30.62
N GLN A 55 -33.84 -35.40 29.70
CA GLN A 55 -33.54 -34.24 28.90
C GLN A 55 -33.55 -32.97 29.75
N ALA A 56 -32.51 -32.16 29.60
CA ALA A 56 -32.47 -30.84 30.20
C ALA A 56 -33.54 -29.95 29.57
N THR A 57 -34.19 -29.14 30.40
CA THR A 57 -35.19 -28.17 29.94
C THR A 57 -34.56 -26.96 29.25
N GLU A 58 -33.27 -26.77 29.39
CA GLU A 58 -32.53 -25.67 28.84
C GLU A 58 -31.06 -26.08 28.49
N GLY A 59 -30.57 -25.60 27.40
CA GLY A 59 -29.17 -25.80 26.98
C GLY A 59 -28.64 -24.55 26.27
N THR A 60 -27.32 -24.33 26.37
CA THR A 60 -26.64 -23.21 25.69
C THR A 60 -25.48 -23.76 24.88
N LEU A 61 -25.34 -23.23 23.66
CA LEU A 61 -24.21 -23.50 22.79
C LEU A 61 -23.60 -22.18 22.36
N GLU A 62 -22.29 -22.02 22.53
CA GLU A 62 -21.53 -20.93 21.94
C GLU A 62 -20.70 -21.49 20.75
N SER A 63 -20.72 -20.79 19.63
CA SER A 63 -19.97 -21.21 18.42
C SER A 63 -18.47 -21.02 18.61
N ASP A 64 -17.70 -21.67 17.75
CA ASP A 64 -16.35 -21.23 17.48
C ASP A 64 -16.35 -19.79 16.95
N ILE A 65 -15.16 -19.16 16.97
CA ILE A 65 -15.01 -17.78 16.51
C ILE A 65 -15.09 -17.74 14.99
N LEU A 66 -16.05 -16.99 14.48
CA LEU A 66 -16.23 -16.73 13.06
C LEU A 66 -15.29 -15.59 12.63
N LYS A 67 -14.54 -15.79 11.57
CA LYS A 67 -13.58 -14.82 11.04
C LYS A 67 -14.15 -14.15 9.79
N GLY A 68 -14.30 -12.84 9.83
CA GLY A 68 -14.62 -11.99 8.69
C GLY A 68 -13.40 -11.27 8.14
N ALA A 69 -13.65 -10.22 7.34
CA ALA A 69 -12.61 -9.29 6.92
C ALA A 69 -12.06 -8.46 8.10
N PRO A 70 -10.93 -7.79 7.94
CA PRO A 70 -10.34 -6.94 9.01
C PRO A 70 -11.33 -5.98 9.67
N LEU A 71 -12.29 -5.45 8.91
CA LEU A 71 -13.41 -4.66 9.39
C LEU A 71 -14.67 -5.08 8.64
N ALA A 72 -15.35 -6.11 9.16
CA ALA A 72 -16.57 -6.66 8.55
C ALA A 72 -17.82 -5.97 9.09
N ASP A 73 -18.70 -5.56 8.18
CA ASP A 73 -20.10 -5.24 8.50
C ASP A 73 -20.90 -6.55 8.49
N TRP A 74 -21.34 -6.98 9.66
CA TRP A 74 -22.13 -8.21 9.83
C TRP A 74 -23.57 -7.99 9.38
N GLY A 75 -24.01 -8.86 8.50
CA GLY A 75 -25.30 -8.79 7.83
C GLY A 75 -26.38 -9.60 8.52
N ARG A 76 -27.32 -10.13 7.71
CA ARG A 76 -28.43 -10.93 8.23
C ARG A 76 -27.95 -12.30 8.71
N ALA A 77 -28.55 -12.77 9.80
CA ALA A 77 -28.36 -14.12 10.33
C ALA A 77 -29.60 -14.98 10.05
N TYR A 78 -29.37 -16.21 9.66
CA TYR A 78 -30.42 -17.18 9.38
C TYR A 78 -30.22 -18.42 10.27
N LEU A 79 -31.28 -18.85 10.86
CA LEU A 79 -31.36 -20.06 11.68
C LEU A 79 -32.26 -21.05 10.96
N ASP A 80 -31.73 -22.23 10.68
CA ASP A 80 -32.47 -23.37 10.19
C ASP A 80 -32.61 -24.37 11.32
N ALA A 81 -33.84 -24.59 11.78
CA ALA A 81 -34.11 -25.40 12.98
C ALA A 81 -35.49 -26.05 12.91
N ASP A 82 -35.58 -27.28 13.37
CA ASP A 82 -36.86 -27.94 13.70
C ASP A 82 -37.23 -27.62 15.13
N LEU A 83 -38.42 -27.02 15.28
CA LEU A 83 -38.94 -26.56 16.58
C LEU A 83 -40.23 -27.25 16.92
N PRO A 84 -40.20 -28.45 17.51
CA PRO A 84 -41.40 -29.13 17.98
C PRO A 84 -42.19 -28.27 18.99
N ALA A 85 -43.50 -28.54 19.10
CA ALA A 85 -44.39 -27.79 20.00
C ALA A 85 -43.86 -27.77 21.44
N GLY A 86 -43.70 -26.58 22.02
CA GLY A 86 -43.18 -26.37 23.36
C GLY A 86 -41.66 -26.24 23.44
N THR A 87 -40.98 -26.13 22.27
CA THR A 87 -39.56 -25.84 22.23
C THR A 87 -39.28 -24.43 21.65
N ASN A 88 -38.15 -23.87 21.98
CA ASN A 88 -37.71 -22.58 21.48
C ASN A 88 -36.21 -22.53 21.34
N VAL A 89 -35.70 -21.72 20.36
CA VAL A 89 -34.30 -21.41 20.18
C VAL A 89 -34.12 -19.90 20.06
N GLU A 90 -33.28 -19.35 20.91
CA GLU A 90 -32.87 -17.96 20.87
C GLU A 90 -31.45 -17.86 20.25
N LEU A 91 -31.29 -17.01 19.27
CA LEU A 91 -30.02 -16.75 18.59
C LEU A 91 -29.50 -15.36 18.96
N GLN A 92 -28.30 -15.29 19.48
CA GLN A 92 -27.61 -14.04 19.83
C GLN A 92 -26.24 -13.98 19.19
N PHE A 93 -25.73 -12.77 18.99
CA PHE A 93 -24.40 -12.53 18.41
C PHE A 93 -23.60 -11.54 19.26
N ARG A 94 -22.30 -11.64 19.17
CA ARG A 94 -21.34 -10.62 19.62
C ARG A 94 -20.18 -10.51 18.63
N THR A 95 -19.47 -9.37 18.63
CA THR A 95 -18.34 -9.12 17.74
C THR A 95 -17.15 -8.55 18.50
N GLY A 96 -15.95 -8.76 17.95
CA GLY A 96 -14.70 -8.27 18.53
C GLY A 96 -13.58 -8.18 17.52
N SER A 97 -12.49 -7.51 17.91
CA SER A 97 -11.29 -7.32 17.09
C SER A 97 -10.19 -8.34 17.41
N THR A 98 -10.29 -9.04 18.52
CA THR A 98 -9.36 -10.07 18.99
C THR A 98 -9.89 -11.47 18.71
N GLU A 99 -9.02 -12.44 18.40
CA GLU A 99 -9.42 -13.82 18.09
C GLU A 99 -9.93 -14.57 19.32
N THR A 100 -9.49 -14.17 20.50
CA THR A 100 -10.01 -14.67 21.78
C THR A 100 -10.93 -13.60 22.36
N PRO A 101 -12.19 -13.95 22.71
CA PRO A 101 -13.10 -13.01 23.36
C PRO A 101 -12.54 -12.44 24.66
N ASP A 102 -12.55 -11.13 24.78
CA ASP A 102 -12.09 -10.37 25.92
C ASP A 102 -13.08 -9.23 26.27
N ALA A 103 -12.70 -8.36 27.21
CA ALA A 103 -13.53 -7.24 27.65
C ALA A 103 -13.81 -6.18 26.57
N THR A 104 -13.10 -6.22 25.42
CA THR A 104 -13.29 -5.29 24.29
C THR A 104 -14.36 -5.78 23.31
N TRP A 105 -14.79 -7.03 23.42
CA TRP A 105 -15.89 -7.54 22.61
C TRP A 105 -17.21 -6.86 22.95
N SER A 106 -18.08 -6.73 21.96
CA SER A 106 -19.43 -6.23 22.19
C SER A 106 -20.17 -7.14 23.17
N PRO A 107 -21.15 -6.62 23.90
CA PRO A 107 -22.09 -7.48 24.60
C PRO A 107 -22.87 -8.35 23.62
N TRP A 108 -23.49 -9.44 24.12
CA TRP A 108 -24.42 -10.23 23.33
C TRP A 108 -25.63 -9.39 22.91
N THR A 109 -26.08 -9.54 21.68
CA THR A 109 -27.30 -8.89 21.20
C THR A 109 -28.51 -9.41 21.97
N PRO A 110 -29.65 -8.71 21.96
CA PRO A 110 -30.93 -9.34 22.24
C PRO A 110 -31.15 -10.53 21.29
N PRO A 111 -32.04 -11.48 21.67
CA PRO A 111 -32.43 -12.59 20.81
C PRO A 111 -32.93 -12.11 19.45
N LEU A 112 -32.44 -12.74 18.36
CA LEU A 112 -32.76 -12.44 16.99
C LEU A 112 -33.67 -13.47 16.37
N ARG A 113 -34.55 -13.03 15.48
CA ARG A 113 -35.31 -13.92 14.60
C ARG A 113 -34.48 -14.26 13.34
N SER A 114 -34.72 -15.43 12.77
CA SER A 114 -34.14 -15.82 11.50
C SER A 114 -34.43 -14.76 10.42
N GLY A 115 -33.40 -14.33 9.72
CA GLY A 115 -33.46 -13.26 8.73
C GLY A 115 -33.26 -11.83 9.25
N GLU A 116 -33.17 -11.65 10.57
CA GLU A 116 -32.82 -10.32 11.14
C GLU A 116 -31.35 -10.01 11.04
N ARG A 117 -31.05 -8.71 10.97
CA ARG A 117 -29.68 -8.20 11.04
C ARG A 117 -29.35 -7.82 12.48
N PRO A 118 -28.32 -8.42 13.09
CA PRO A 118 -27.89 -8.03 14.41
C PRO A 118 -27.34 -6.59 14.41
N ALA A 119 -27.69 -5.82 15.42
CA ALA A 119 -27.12 -4.49 15.67
C ALA A 119 -25.74 -4.65 16.32
N LEU A 120 -24.72 -4.87 15.50
CA LEU A 120 -23.35 -5.12 15.93
C LEU A 120 -22.41 -4.05 15.37
N PRO A 121 -21.37 -3.65 16.15
CA PRO A 121 -20.30 -2.84 15.60
C PRO A 121 -19.52 -3.65 14.56
N PRO A 122 -18.98 -2.99 13.51
CA PRO A 122 -18.09 -3.64 12.56
C PRO A 122 -16.86 -4.18 13.28
N ALA A 123 -16.51 -5.44 13.00
CA ALA A 123 -15.36 -6.10 13.62
C ALA A 123 -14.90 -7.29 12.80
N ARG A 124 -13.66 -7.74 13.05
CA ARG A 124 -13.05 -8.86 12.35
C ARG A 124 -13.66 -10.20 12.71
N PHE A 125 -14.07 -10.35 13.96
CA PHE A 125 -14.56 -11.61 14.50
C PHE A 125 -15.99 -11.48 15.01
N ALA A 126 -16.72 -12.58 14.90
CA ALA A 126 -18.05 -12.72 15.49
C ALA A 126 -18.19 -14.07 16.17
N GLN A 127 -19.12 -14.16 17.09
CA GLN A 127 -19.52 -15.40 17.74
C GLN A 127 -21.02 -15.39 17.93
N PHE A 128 -21.67 -16.52 17.74
CA PHE A 128 -23.08 -16.66 18.07
C PHE A 128 -23.29 -17.56 19.30
N LYS A 129 -24.39 -17.34 19.97
CA LYS A 129 -24.88 -18.14 21.05
C LYS A 129 -26.30 -18.59 20.74
N LEU A 130 -26.55 -19.88 20.95
CA LEU A 130 -27.86 -20.47 20.92
C LEU A 130 -28.30 -20.78 22.38
N ARG A 131 -29.52 -20.41 22.72
CA ARG A 131 -30.19 -20.87 23.92
C ARG A 131 -31.38 -21.70 23.50
N LEU A 132 -31.32 -22.99 23.77
CA LEU A 132 -32.35 -23.96 23.44
C LEU A 132 -33.18 -24.20 24.69
N SER A 133 -34.50 -24.25 24.56
CA SER A 133 -35.39 -24.52 25.70
C SER A 133 -36.55 -25.41 25.28
N SER A 134 -37.04 -26.18 26.25
CA SER A 134 -38.21 -27.04 26.13
C SER A 134 -39.09 -26.98 27.39
N THR A 135 -40.37 -26.81 27.18
CA THR A 135 -41.39 -26.83 28.23
C THR A 135 -42.07 -28.19 28.38
N ARG A 136 -41.81 -29.11 27.42
CA ARG A 136 -42.39 -30.48 27.44
C ARG A 136 -41.28 -31.51 27.49
N GLY A 137 -41.34 -32.41 28.47
CA GLY A 137 -40.42 -33.54 28.53
C GLY A 137 -40.51 -34.37 27.25
N GLY A 138 -39.33 -34.69 26.67
CA GLY A 138 -39.19 -35.49 25.47
C GLY A 138 -39.21 -34.72 24.13
N ALA A 139 -39.56 -33.45 24.10
CA ALA A 139 -39.43 -32.62 22.91
C ALA A 139 -38.11 -31.85 22.96
N THR A 140 -37.31 -31.90 21.90
CA THR A 140 -36.01 -31.22 21.78
C THR A 140 -35.95 -30.39 20.51
N PRO A 141 -35.58 -29.09 20.55
CA PRO A 141 -35.33 -28.32 19.35
C PRO A 141 -34.06 -28.83 18.67
N GLN A 142 -34.10 -28.94 17.36
CA GLN A 142 -32.94 -29.35 16.56
C GLN A 142 -32.49 -28.19 15.66
N VAL A 143 -31.24 -27.79 15.77
CA VAL A 143 -30.65 -26.74 14.92
C VAL A 143 -29.76 -27.40 13.89
N GLU A 144 -30.07 -27.24 12.61
CA GLU A 144 -29.30 -27.78 11.50
C GLU A 144 -28.18 -26.80 11.09
N THR A 145 -28.51 -25.51 10.96
CA THR A 145 -27.58 -24.55 10.45
C THR A 145 -27.80 -23.15 11.01
N VAL A 146 -26.70 -22.46 11.32
CA VAL A 146 -26.65 -21.02 11.53
C VAL A 146 -25.81 -20.39 10.44
N LYS A 147 -26.40 -19.51 9.64
CA LYS A 147 -25.71 -18.76 8.58
C LYS A 147 -25.68 -17.29 8.95
N VAL A 148 -24.53 -16.65 8.87
CA VAL A 148 -24.39 -15.21 8.97
C VAL A 148 -23.62 -14.67 7.78
N TYR A 149 -24.13 -13.62 7.19
CA TYR A 149 -23.49 -12.94 6.08
C TYR A 149 -22.69 -11.75 6.59
N TRP A 150 -21.63 -11.42 5.89
CA TRP A 150 -20.85 -10.23 6.18
C TRP A 150 -20.32 -9.63 4.88
N ALA A 151 -20.02 -8.34 4.90
CA ALA A 151 -19.36 -7.63 3.85
C ALA A 151 -18.16 -6.88 4.41
N GLN A 152 -17.08 -6.84 3.65
CA GLN A 152 -15.94 -5.99 4.01
C GLN A 152 -16.37 -4.54 3.90
N ARG A 153 -16.12 -3.76 4.96
CA ARG A 153 -16.31 -2.31 4.91
C ARG A 153 -15.25 -1.70 4.02
N ASN A 154 -15.65 -0.80 3.14
CA ASN A 154 -14.68 -0.03 2.39
C ASN A 154 -13.88 0.89 3.31
N LEU A 155 -12.55 0.89 3.16
CA LEU A 155 -11.59 1.68 3.93
C LEU A 155 -10.87 2.63 2.99
N MET A 156 -10.57 3.80 3.49
CA MET A 156 -9.87 4.83 2.73
C MET A 156 -8.45 4.37 2.37
N PRO A 157 -7.96 4.66 1.16
CA PRO A 157 -6.55 4.46 0.80
C PRO A 157 -5.61 5.11 1.82
N VAL A 158 -4.51 4.44 2.15
CA VAL A 158 -3.53 4.89 3.14
C VAL A 158 -2.24 5.27 2.44
N TRP A 159 -1.85 6.54 2.59
CA TRP A 159 -0.61 7.09 2.08
C TRP A 159 0.55 6.85 3.06
N GLU A 160 1.65 6.36 2.52
CA GLU A 160 2.96 6.31 3.20
C GLU A 160 3.84 7.49 2.75
N GLY A 161 3.63 8.00 1.52
CA GLY A 161 4.35 9.13 1.00
C GLY A 161 4.37 9.20 -0.53
N VAL A 162 5.04 10.24 -1.03
CA VAL A 162 5.38 10.42 -2.44
C VAL A 162 6.85 10.77 -2.54
N ASP A 163 7.63 9.95 -3.25
CA ASP A 163 9.03 10.25 -3.53
C ASP A 163 9.11 11.18 -4.75
N ILE A 164 9.83 12.28 -4.59
CA ILE A 164 10.17 13.20 -5.68
C ILE A 164 11.49 12.72 -6.27
N MET A 165 11.49 12.33 -7.54
CA MET A 165 12.69 11.86 -8.21
C MET A 165 13.62 13.03 -8.60
N PRO A 166 14.92 12.80 -8.77
CA PRO A 166 15.84 13.82 -9.26
C PRO A 166 15.37 14.42 -10.59
N PRO A 167 15.63 15.72 -10.82
CA PRO A 167 15.32 16.38 -12.09
C PRO A 167 15.94 15.64 -13.28
N GLY A 168 15.19 15.51 -14.36
CA GLY A 168 15.59 14.78 -15.54
C GLY A 168 15.34 13.28 -15.51
N LEU A 169 15.02 12.69 -14.36
CA LEU A 169 14.66 11.27 -14.29
C LEU A 169 13.20 11.08 -14.71
N VAL A 170 12.99 10.32 -15.78
CA VAL A 170 11.67 9.96 -16.28
C VAL A 170 11.43 8.47 -16.10
N ILE A 171 10.32 8.12 -15.48
CA ILE A 171 9.85 6.74 -15.29
C ILE A 171 8.74 6.50 -16.31
N THR A 172 8.90 5.44 -17.09
CA THR A 172 7.88 4.99 -18.05
C THR A 172 7.58 3.51 -17.85
N ARG A 173 6.39 3.10 -18.22
CA ARG A 173 6.07 1.68 -18.30
C ARG A 173 6.74 1.09 -19.54
N ASN A 174 7.47 -0.02 -19.40
CA ASN A 174 7.85 -0.79 -20.57
C ASN A 174 6.57 -1.30 -21.23
N ALA A 175 6.34 -0.90 -22.47
CA ALA A 175 5.39 -1.65 -23.28
C ALA A 175 5.87 -3.11 -23.33
N PRO A 176 4.99 -4.11 -23.20
CA PRO A 176 5.37 -5.47 -23.51
C PRO A 176 5.94 -5.45 -24.94
N PRO A 177 7.06 -6.16 -25.20
CA PRO A 177 7.59 -6.23 -26.56
C PRO A 177 6.47 -6.71 -27.49
N ASP A 178 6.19 -5.95 -28.53
CA ASP A 178 5.11 -6.21 -29.49
C ASP A 178 5.28 -7.53 -30.25
N ASP A 179 6.37 -8.26 -30.00
CA ASP A 179 6.75 -9.42 -30.76
C ASP A 179 7.44 -10.50 -29.91
N ILE A 180 6.72 -11.05 -28.95
CA ILE A 180 7.00 -12.43 -28.59
C ILE A 180 5.87 -13.22 -29.23
N GLY A 181 6.17 -13.96 -30.31
CA GLY A 181 5.27 -14.91 -30.99
C GLY A 181 4.83 -16.03 -30.06
N ILE A 182 4.17 -15.66 -28.98
CA ILE A 182 3.43 -16.56 -28.11
C ILE A 182 2.10 -16.71 -28.79
N GLU A 183 1.94 -17.79 -29.57
CA GLU A 183 0.61 -18.30 -29.91
C GLU A 183 -0.28 -18.19 -28.68
N ARG A 184 -1.49 -17.68 -28.87
CA ARG A 184 -2.48 -17.45 -27.82
C ARG A 184 -2.58 -18.69 -26.93
N VAL A 185 -1.99 -18.62 -25.75
CA VAL A 185 -2.12 -19.66 -24.75
C VAL A 185 -3.61 -19.82 -24.43
N PRO A 186 -4.19 -21.02 -24.52
CA PRO A 186 -5.60 -21.23 -24.22
C PRO A 186 -5.98 -20.68 -22.86
N LEU A 187 -7.19 -20.12 -22.75
CA LEU A 187 -7.69 -19.41 -21.54
C LEU A 187 -7.55 -20.24 -20.25
N GLU A 188 -7.58 -21.56 -20.36
CA GLU A 188 -7.42 -22.50 -19.26
C GLU A 188 -6.00 -22.53 -18.70
N THR A 189 -5.00 -22.32 -19.54
CA THR A 189 -3.58 -22.28 -19.13
C THR A 189 -3.20 -20.93 -18.56
N GLN A 190 -3.92 -19.85 -18.89
CA GLN A 190 -3.74 -18.54 -18.27
C GLN A 190 -4.09 -18.52 -16.78
N LYS A 191 -4.93 -19.42 -16.30
CA LYS A 191 -5.25 -19.57 -14.87
C LYS A 191 -4.19 -20.34 -14.07
N LEU A 192 -3.32 -21.09 -14.74
CA LEU A 192 -2.26 -21.90 -14.13
C LEU A 192 -0.90 -21.23 -14.14
N ILE A 193 -0.70 -20.24 -14.97
CA ILE A 193 0.43 -19.34 -14.84
C ILE A 193 -0.04 -18.34 -13.78
N PRO A 194 0.43 -18.44 -12.50
CA PRO A 194 0.33 -17.31 -11.61
C PRO A 194 0.90 -16.20 -12.46
N ALA A 195 0.14 -15.11 -12.65
CA ALA A 195 0.62 -14.00 -13.40
C ALA A 195 2.06 -13.77 -12.93
N LEU A 196 3.00 -14.39 -13.60
CA LEU A 196 4.34 -13.87 -13.79
C LEU A 196 3.98 -12.53 -14.41
N GLY A 197 3.55 -11.66 -13.45
CA GLY A 197 3.29 -10.31 -13.79
C GLY A 197 4.55 -9.91 -14.47
N TYR A 198 4.49 -9.80 -15.77
CA TYR A 198 5.20 -8.76 -16.42
C TYR A 198 4.64 -7.49 -15.75
N MET A 199 5.01 -7.31 -14.52
CA MET A 199 5.20 -6.03 -13.89
C MET A 199 6.22 -5.41 -14.81
N GLY A 200 5.70 -4.75 -15.88
CA GLY A 200 6.52 -4.17 -16.92
C GLY A 200 7.58 -3.37 -16.19
N ALA A 201 8.84 -3.85 -16.27
CA ALA A 201 9.90 -3.28 -15.46
C ALA A 201 9.89 -1.79 -15.78
N GLU A 202 9.73 -0.96 -14.75
CA GLU A 202 9.76 0.48 -14.90
C GLU A 202 11.06 0.83 -15.61
N LYS A 203 10.95 1.45 -16.77
CA LYS A 203 12.12 1.94 -17.49
C LYS A 203 12.44 3.33 -16.97
N ARG A 204 13.63 3.49 -16.45
CA ARG A 204 14.17 4.79 -16.06
C ARG A 204 15.03 5.34 -17.19
N SER A 205 14.78 6.55 -17.60
CA SER A 205 15.52 7.25 -18.64
C SER A 205 15.76 8.69 -18.22
N PHE A 206 16.76 9.31 -18.85
CA PHE A 206 17.02 10.73 -18.67
C PHE A 206 16.33 11.53 -19.77
N ARG A 207 15.61 12.59 -19.38
CA ARG A 207 15.03 13.57 -20.27
C ARG A 207 15.12 14.95 -19.61
N ARG A 208 15.79 15.90 -20.28
CA ARG A 208 15.81 17.29 -19.82
C ARG A 208 14.38 17.77 -19.60
N ALA A 209 14.16 18.54 -18.52
CA ALA A 209 12.84 19.01 -18.09
C ALA A 209 11.84 17.89 -17.75
N GLY A 210 12.29 16.64 -17.56
CA GLY A 210 11.44 15.58 -17.02
C GLY A 210 11.39 15.59 -15.50
N GLN A 211 10.21 15.42 -14.91
CA GLN A 211 10.05 15.25 -13.47
C GLN A 211 9.18 14.04 -13.20
N SER A 212 9.61 13.22 -12.25
CA SER A 212 8.89 12.00 -11.86
C SER A 212 8.62 11.92 -10.37
N PHE A 213 7.57 11.18 -10.04
CA PHE A 213 7.10 10.92 -8.68
C PHE A 213 6.74 9.46 -8.54
N VAL A 214 7.01 8.89 -7.37
CA VAL A 214 6.60 7.51 -7.03
C VAL A 214 5.65 7.56 -5.85
N PHE A 215 4.48 6.94 -5.99
CA PHE A 215 3.40 6.96 -5.01
C PHE A 215 3.49 5.74 -4.09
N LYS A 216 3.68 6.00 -2.80
CA LYS A 216 3.64 4.99 -1.74
C LYS A 216 2.28 5.05 -1.08
N VAL A 217 1.35 4.30 -1.63
CA VAL A 217 -0.05 4.26 -1.18
C VAL A 217 -0.60 2.85 -1.36
N ASN A 218 -1.36 2.40 -0.38
CA ASN A 218 -2.02 1.10 -0.40
C ASN A 218 -3.49 1.25 -0.03
N ASP A 219 -4.30 0.36 -0.58
CA ASP A 219 -5.67 0.20 -0.18
C ASP A 219 -5.80 -0.98 0.79
N PRO A 220 -6.38 -0.79 2.01
CA PRO A 220 -6.52 -1.86 2.99
C PRO A 220 -7.49 -2.97 2.56
N ASN A 221 -8.37 -2.70 1.61
CA ASN A 221 -9.28 -3.67 1.02
C ASN A 221 -8.66 -4.44 -0.14
N GLY A 222 -7.53 -3.95 -0.69
CA GLY A 222 -6.91 -4.46 -1.90
C GLY A 222 -7.58 -3.93 -3.18
N ASP A 223 -8.32 -2.83 -3.07
CA ASP A 223 -8.97 -2.20 -4.21
C ASP A 223 -7.98 -1.58 -5.18
N THR A 224 -8.35 -1.51 -6.45
CA THR A 224 -7.55 -0.86 -7.48
C THR A 224 -7.68 0.65 -7.34
N LEU A 225 -6.55 1.31 -7.16
CA LEU A 225 -6.50 2.76 -7.03
C LEU A 225 -6.42 3.45 -8.39
N GLN A 226 -7.08 4.60 -8.48
CA GLN A 226 -6.90 5.59 -9.55
C GLN A 226 -6.54 6.94 -8.94
N PHE A 227 -5.79 7.74 -9.69
CA PHE A 227 -5.19 8.97 -9.18
C PHE A 227 -5.62 10.18 -9.99
N ALA A 228 -5.98 11.26 -9.29
CA ALA A 228 -6.06 12.59 -9.87
C ALA A 228 -4.86 13.41 -9.40
N ILE A 229 -4.14 14.02 -10.33
CA ILE A 229 -2.84 14.64 -10.10
C ILE A 229 -2.91 16.12 -10.47
N ARG A 230 -2.54 16.98 -9.53
CA ARG A 230 -2.51 18.43 -9.70
C ARG A 230 -1.14 18.98 -9.32
N LEU A 231 -0.73 19.97 -10.04
CA LEU A 231 0.42 20.80 -9.71
C LEU A 231 -0.06 22.08 -9.00
N ILE A 232 0.45 22.31 -7.81
CA ILE A 232 0.07 23.45 -6.97
C ILE A 232 1.24 24.43 -6.94
N PRO A 233 1.18 25.56 -7.63
CA PRO A 233 2.20 26.60 -7.54
C PRO A 233 2.15 27.30 -6.17
N ASP A 234 3.27 27.89 -5.74
CA ASP A 234 3.28 28.73 -4.53
C ASP A 234 2.35 29.94 -4.69
N HIS A 235 2.21 30.44 -5.93
CA HIS A 235 1.30 31.53 -6.29
C HIS A 235 0.49 31.17 -7.53
N GLY A 236 -0.82 31.33 -7.47
CA GLY A 236 -1.72 31.05 -8.60
C GLY A 236 -2.68 29.88 -8.37
N SER A 237 -3.31 29.45 -9.43
CA SER A 237 -4.32 28.39 -9.39
C SER A 237 -3.70 27.01 -9.62
N PRO A 238 -4.23 25.96 -9.00
CA PRO A 238 -3.83 24.59 -9.28
C PRO A 238 -3.99 24.22 -10.76
N ILE A 239 -3.03 23.49 -11.28
CA ILE A 239 -3.01 22.98 -12.66
C ILE A 239 -3.32 21.48 -12.61
N LEU A 240 -4.37 21.03 -13.30
CA LEU A 240 -4.66 19.62 -13.45
C LEU A 240 -3.68 19.02 -14.46
N LEU A 241 -2.86 18.05 -14.03
CA LEU A 241 -1.92 17.35 -14.89
C LEU A 241 -2.54 16.09 -15.48
N GLU A 242 -3.24 15.31 -14.65
CA GLU A 242 -3.83 14.04 -15.07
C GLU A 242 -5.06 13.72 -14.24
N LYS A 243 -5.97 12.94 -14.83
CA LYS A 243 -7.19 12.45 -14.22
C LYS A 243 -7.34 10.96 -14.57
N ASP A 244 -7.77 10.16 -13.60
CA ASP A 244 -7.97 8.71 -13.77
C ASP A 244 -6.66 7.93 -14.08
N TRP A 245 -5.52 8.44 -13.61
CA TRP A 245 -4.22 7.78 -13.72
C TRP A 245 -4.19 6.49 -12.88
N LYS A 246 -3.53 5.44 -13.38
CA LYS A 246 -3.61 4.08 -12.76
C LYS A 246 -2.30 3.55 -12.21
N GLU A 247 -1.17 4.18 -12.58
CA GLU A 247 0.15 3.71 -12.14
C GLU A 247 0.55 4.39 -10.81
N LYS A 248 1.32 3.67 -9.99
CA LYS A 248 1.89 4.23 -8.75
C LYS A 248 3.14 5.09 -8.97
N PHE A 249 3.33 5.56 -10.16
CA PHE A 249 4.30 6.59 -10.51
C PHE A 249 3.67 7.56 -11.52
N PHE A 250 4.23 8.75 -11.60
CA PHE A 250 3.82 9.74 -12.58
C PHE A 250 5.02 10.52 -13.07
N SER A 251 5.11 10.74 -14.36
CA SER A 251 6.16 11.54 -15.00
C SER A 251 5.56 12.53 -15.97
N PHE A 252 6.02 13.76 -15.93
CA PHE A 252 5.57 14.78 -16.87
C PHE A 252 6.71 15.66 -17.35
N ASP A 253 6.47 16.37 -18.45
CA ASP A 253 7.34 17.37 -19.02
C ASP A 253 7.07 18.71 -18.34
N THR A 254 8.08 19.29 -17.72
CA THR A 254 7.94 20.58 -17.03
C THR A 254 8.06 21.80 -17.95
N LEU A 255 8.49 21.64 -19.23
CA LEU A 255 8.66 22.77 -20.16
C LEU A 255 7.43 23.69 -20.28
N PRO A 256 6.19 23.20 -20.28
CA PRO A 256 5.01 24.05 -20.31
C PRO A 256 4.73 24.82 -19.02
N VAL A 257 5.47 24.53 -17.95
CA VAL A 257 5.25 25.08 -16.61
C VAL A 257 6.28 26.19 -16.36
N PRO A 258 5.91 27.39 -15.92
CA PRO A 258 6.86 28.44 -15.56
C PRO A 258 7.85 28.01 -14.48
N ASP A 259 9.05 28.60 -14.49
CA ASP A 259 10.02 28.41 -13.41
C ASP A 259 9.42 28.87 -12.07
N GLY A 260 9.68 28.10 -11.02
CA GLY A 260 9.14 28.38 -9.70
C GLY A 260 9.01 27.17 -8.79
N ARG A 261 8.45 27.38 -7.61
CA ARG A 261 8.20 26.34 -6.63
C ARG A 261 6.80 25.79 -6.73
N TYR A 262 6.72 24.48 -6.69
CA TYR A 262 5.48 23.72 -6.83
C TYR A 262 5.37 22.61 -5.80
N ARG A 263 4.16 22.15 -5.54
CA ARG A 263 3.85 20.91 -4.84
C ARG A 263 3.01 20.03 -5.75
N LEU A 264 3.20 18.72 -5.68
CA LEU A 264 2.27 17.81 -6.32
C LEU A 264 1.18 17.47 -5.30
N GLU A 265 -0.07 17.61 -5.69
CA GLU A 265 -1.23 17.08 -4.99
C GLU A 265 -1.74 15.86 -5.73
N VAL A 266 -1.84 14.75 -5.03
CA VAL A 266 -2.32 13.49 -5.58
C VAL A 266 -3.49 13.00 -4.74
N VAL A 267 -4.62 12.76 -5.40
CA VAL A 267 -5.81 12.14 -4.80
C VAL A 267 -5.85 10.70 -5.26
N ALA A 268 -5.69 9.77 -4.34
CA ALA A 268 -5.90 8.34 -4.58
C ALA A 268 -7.34 7.97 -4.26
N SER A 269 -8.02 7.30 -5.18
CA SER A 269 -9.41 6.87 -5.02
C SER A 269 -9.56 5.40 -5.42
N ASP A 270 -10.39 4.67 -4.69
CA ASP A 270 -10.79 3.28 -4.94
C ASP A 270 -12.00 3.16 -5.88
N ALA A 271 -12.46 4.28 -6.47
CA ALA A 271 -13.67 4.36 -7.29
C ALA A 271 -13.70 3.38 -8.48
N ALA A 272 -12.53 2.86 -8.89
CA ALA A 272 -12.45 1.88 -9.98
C ALA A 272 -13.06 0.52 -9.64
N THR A 273 -13.03 0.11 -8.37
CA THR A 273 -13.47 -1.21 -7.89
C THR A 273 -14.43 -1.16 -6.71
N ALA A 274 -14.51 -0.03 -6.00
CA ALA A 274 -15.45 0.15 -4.92
C ALA A 274 -16.91 0.08 -5.40
N PRO A 275 -17.84 -0.43 -4.59
CA PRO A 275 -19.26 -0.39 -4.91
C PRO A 275 -19.74 1.05 -5.19
N PHE A 276 -20.68 1.18 -6.11
CA PHE A 276 -21.27 2.47 -6.44
C PHE A 276 -21.67 3.27 -5.18
N ASN A 277 -21.38 4.54 -5.13
CA ASN A 277 -21.58 5.48 -4.01
C ASN A 277 -20.85 5.13 -2.68
N LYS A 278 -19.89 4.20 -2.71
CA LYS A 278 -19.09 3.79 -1.56
C LYS A 278 -17.60 4.11 -1.73
N ALA A 279 -17.24 4.69 -2.86
CA ALA A 279 -15.86 5.07 -3.13
C ALA A 279 -15.32 6.05 -2.10
N LEU A 280 -14.09 5.82 -1.69
CA LEU A 280 -13.34 6.66 -0.77
C LEU A 280 -12.09 7.19 -1.46
N ALA A 281 -11.58 8.30 -0.94
CA ALA A 281 -10.38 8.90 -1.49
C ALA A 281 -9.53 9.53 -0.40
N ALA A 282 -8.22 9.48 -0.59
CA ALA A 282 -7.24 10.10 0.27
C ALA A 282 -6.31 11.01 -0.53
N THR A 283 -5.95 12.15 0.02
CA THR A 283 -5.12 13.15 -0.65
C THR A 283 -3.74 13.23 0.00
N TRP A 284 -2.71 13.33 -0.83
CA TRP A 284 -1.34 13.63 -0.41
C TRP A 284 -0.83 14.88 -1.11
N ARG A 285 -0.08 15.70 -0.39
CA ARG A 285 0.68 16.83 -0.95
C ARG A 285 2.16 16.63 -0.64
N THR A 286 3.00 16.78 -1.66
CA THR A 286 4.44 16.64 -1.51
C THR A 286 5.06 17.82 -0.75
N ALA A 287 6.31 17.66 -0.32
CA ALA A 287 7.19 18.79 -0.08
C ALA A 287 7.30 19.66 -1.35
N PRO A 288 7.62 20.94 -1.24
CA PRO A 288 7.85 21.77 -2.42
C PRO A 288 9.07 21.28 -3.21
N PHE A 289 8.95 21.31 -4.53
CA PHE A 289 10.06 21.09 -5.47
C PHE A 289 10.16 22.27 -6.43
N LEU A 290 11.31 22.41 -7.05
CA LEU A 290 11.58 23.47 -7.98
C LEU A 290 11.38 23.00 -9.42
N VAL A 291 10.86 23.85 -10.27
CA VAL A 291 10.90 23.76 -11.73
C VAL A 291 11.83 24.86 -12.20
N ASP A 292 12.82 24.52 -12.97
CA ASP A 292 13.86 25.42 -13.42
C ASP A 292 14.30 25.06 -14.85
N HIS A 293 14.12 26.02 -15.77
CA HIS A 293 14.52 25.91 -17.17
C HIS A 293 15.54 26.98 -17.56
N THR A 294 15.88 27.87 -16.61
CA THR A 294 16.78 29.00 -16.86
C THR A 294 18.24 28.52 -16.81
N PRO A 295 19.00 28.67 -17.90
CA PRO A 295 20.42 28.31 -17.88
C PRO A 295 21.24 29.27 -16.99
N PRO A 296 22.36 28.80 -16.41
CA PRO A 296 23.29 29.67 -15.71
C PRO A 296 23.84 30.77 -16.62
N SER A 297 24.18 31.90 -16.05
CA SER A 297 24.86 33.01 -16.70
C SER A 297 26.36 32.93 -16.44
N LEU A 298 27.18 33.38 -17.41
CA LEU A 298 28.64 33.44 -17.32
C LEU A 298 29.09 34.86 -17.43
N SER A 299 29.98 35.30 -16.53
CA SER A 299 30.55 36.65 -16.51
C SER A 299 32.04 36.62 -16.15
N GLU A 300 32.71 37.76 -16.32
CA GLU A 300 34.14 37.95 -16.00
C GLU A 300 35.08 36.96 -16.74
N LEU A 301 34.68 36.53 -17.93
CA LEU A 301 35.36 35.49 -18.70
C LEU A 301 36.74 36.01 -19.20
N THR A 302 37.82 35.46 -18.69
CA THR A 302 39.19 35.79 -19.10
C THR A 302 40.04 34.52 -19.23
N ALA A 303 40.93 34.52 -20.23
CA ALA A 303 41.93 33.49 -20.41
C ALA A 303 43.27 34.16 -20.81
N THR A 304 44.25 34.08 -19.93
CA THR A 304 45.55 34.72 -20.10
C THR A 304 46.69 33.69 -20.07
N ILE A 305 47.69 33.85 -20.94
CA ILE A 305 48.85 32.97 -20.92
C ILE A 305 49.70 33.30 -19.70
N GLU A 306 50.00 32.31 -18.85
CA GLU A 306 50.80 32.42 -17.65
C GLU A 306 51.81 31.26 -17.60
N GLY A 307 53.09 31.58 -17.93
CA GLY A 307 54.15 30.58 -18.04
C GLY A 307 53.83 29.54 -19.13
N ASP A 308 53.89 28.26 -18.77
CA ASP A 308 53.58 27.15 -19.69
C ASP A 308 52.09 26.77 -19.64
N GLY A 309 51.23 27.57 -18.98
CA GLY A 309 49.82 27.35 -18.81
C GLY A 309 48.95 28.48 -19.32
N LEU A 310 47.65 28.26 -19.23
CA LEU A 310 46.62 29.23 -19.49
C LEU A 310 45.79 29.42 -18.19
N ARG A 311 45.83 30.63 -17.61
CA ARG A 311 45.01 30.98 -16.48
C ARG A 311 43.61 31.37 -16.95
N VAL A 312 42.62 30.63 -16.53
CA VAL A 312 41.22 30.85 -16.87
C VAL A 312 40.47 31.30 -15.63
N ARG A 313 39.76 32.43 -15.78
CA ARG A 313 38.89 32.96 -14.72
C ARG A 313 37.53 33.27 -15.27
N PHE A 314 36.49 32.97 -14.48
CA PHE A 314 35.11 33.38 -14.75
C PHE A 314 34.25 33.21 -13.51
N VAL A 315 33.08 33.80 -13.54
CA VAL A 315 32.02 33.62 -12.56
C VAL A 315 30.82 33.01 -13.28
N ALA A 316 30.30 31.94 -12.69
CA ALA A 316 29.05 31.33 -13.15
C ALA A 316 27.98 31.54 -12.11
N ARG A 317 26.78 31.96 -12.53
CA ARG A 317 25.67 32.22 -11.62
C ARG A 317 24.36 31.72 -12.20
N ASP A 318 23.60 31.00 -11.38
CA ASP A 318 22.21 30.67 -11.64
C ASP A 318 21.29 31.37 -10.65
N GLU A 319 20.15 31.88 -11.10
CA GLU A 319 19.26 32.65 -10.24
C GLU A 319 18.30 31.74 -9.44
N THR A 320 18.13 30.50 -9.87
CA THR A 320 17.07 29.62 -9.39
C THR A 320 17.64 28.42 -8.62
N SER A 321 18.66 27.78 -9.19
CA SER A 321 19.23 26.54 -8.65
C SER A 321 20.74 26.63 -8.41
N THR A 322 21.34 25.66 -7.76
CA THR A 322 22.78 25.59 -7.58
C THR A 322 23.45 24.99 -8.82
N LEU A 323 24.67 25.37 -9.05
CA LEU A 323 25.49 24.78 -10.12
C LEU A 323 25.88 23.33 -9.78
N LYS A 324 26.13 22.54 -10.80
CA LYS A 324 26.42 21.10 -10.67
C LYS A 324 27.70 20.68 -11.36
N GLU A 325 28.02 21.28 -12.49
CA GLU A 325 29.11 20.85 -13.33
C GLU A 325 29.65 22.03 -14.14
N ALA A 326 30.98 22.05 -14.34
CA ALA A 326 31.62 22.94 -15.27
C ALA A 326 32.72 22.21 -16.05
N ALA A 327 32.94 22.59 -17.30
CA ALA A 327 33.94 21.98 -18.13
C ALA A 327 34.53 22.99 -19.14
N LEU A 328 35.77 22.76 -19.57
CA LEU A 328 36.48 23.50 -20.59
C LEU A 328 36.74 22.61 -21.79
N SER A 329 36.71 23.20 -22.99
CA SER A 329 37.08 22.50 -24.21
C SER A 329 37.82 23.45 -25.20
N ALA A 330 38.82 22.93 -25.88
CA ALA A 330 39.52 23.63 -26.95
C ALA A 330 38.92 23.37 -28.34
N ASP A 331 38.23 22.27 -28.53
CA ASP A 331 37.72 21.76 -29.79
C ASP A 331 36.21 21.53 -29.85
N GLY A 332 35.53 21.59 -28.68
CA GLY A 332 34.13 21.28 -28.54
C GLY A 332 33.82 19.77 -28.46
N GLU A 333 34.79 18.90 -28.65
CA GLU A 333 34.63 17.44 -28.63
C GLU A 333 35.08 16.85 -27.27
N ARG A 334 36.22 17.30 -26.78
CA ARG A 334 36.83 16.83 -25.54
C ARG A 334 36.61 17.87 -24.43
N TRP A 335 35.93 17.49 -23.38
CA TRP A 335 35.61 18.34 -22.25
C TRP A 335 36.45 17.96 -21.05
N LEU A 336 37.22 18.91 -20.52
CA LEU A 336 37.96 18.78 -19.28
C LEU A 336 37.06 19.28 -18.12
N GLN A 337 36.69 18.39 -17.22
CA GLN A 337 35.94 18.77 -16.04
C GLN A 337 36.77 19.68 -15.15
N ILE A 338 36.15 20.75 -14.66
CA ILE A 338 36.73 21.72 -13.73
C ILE A 338 35.86 21.90 -12.54
N VAL A 339 36.46 22.38 -11.45
CA VAL A 339 35.75 22.63 -10.19
C VAL A 339 35.93 24.11 -9.81
N PRO A 340 35.02 24.70 -9.03
CA PRO A 340 35.15 26.06 -8.50
C PRO A 340 36.37 26.20 -7.57
N GLU A 341 36.69 27.41 -7.16
CA GLU A 341 37.85 27.72 -6.31
C GLU A 341 37.81 26.95 -4.98
N ASP A 342 36.61 26.80 -4.36
CA ASP A 342 36.40 26.05 -3.13
C ASP A 342 36.24 24.52 -3.34
N ARG A 343 36.23 24.05 -4.60
CA ARG A 343 36.15 22.66 -5.06
C ARG A 343 34.81 21.97 -4.84
N VAL A 344 33.77 22.70 -4.49
CA VAL A 344 32.42 22.14 -4.24
C VAL A 344 31.38 22.93 -5.03
N PHE A 345 30.48 22.20 -5.72
CA PHE A 345 29.31 22.80 -6.38
C PHE A 345 28.12 22.79 -5.42
N ASP A 346 27.97 23.83 -4.60
CA ASP A 346 26.91 23.94 -3.61
C ASP A 346 26.21 25.30 -3.57
N GLN A 347 26.64 26.24 -4.43
CA GLN A 347 26.12 27.60 -4.47
C GLN A 347 25.45 27.92 -5.82
N GLN A 348 24.65 28.98 -5.82
CA GLN A 348 24.07 29.56 -7.02
C GLN A 348 25.11 30.38 -7.83
N GLU A 349 26.12 30.89 -7.16
CA GLU A 349 27.25 31.60 -7.78
C GLU A 349 28.55 30.93 -7.41
N GLU A 350 29.30 30.48 -8.42
CA GLU A 350 30.60 29.85 -8.28
C GLU A 350 31.67 30.62 -9.01
N ARG A 351 32.86 30.71 -8.42
CA ARG A 351 34.03 31.35 -8.98
C ARG A 351 35.05 30.33 -9.39
N PHE A 352 35.63 30.59 -10.56
CA PHE A 352 36.65 29.73 -11.15
C PHE A 352 37.93 30.53 -11.37
N ASP A 353 39.06 30.05 -10.85
CA ASP A 353 40.41 30.53 -11.10
C ASP A 353 41.36 29.34 -11.17
N LEU A 354 41.70 28.92 -12.36
CA LEU A 354 42.45 27.69 -12.56
C LEU A 354 43.52 27.88 -13.67
N ILE A 355 44.56 27.08 -13.59
CA ILE A 355 45.60 27.01 -14.62
C ILE A 355 45.44 25.69 -15.39
N VAL A 356 45.20 25.78 -16.70
CA VAL A 356 45.13 24.63 -17.59
C VAL A 356 46.45 24.53 -18.37
N PRO A 357 47.01 23.31 -18.61
CA PRO A 357 48.18 23.14 -19.46
C PRO A 357 47.93 23.69 -20.87
N ARG A 358 48.89 24.40 -21.42
CA ARG A 358 48.75 24.98 -22.77
C ARG A 358 48.51 23.95 -23.86
N GLU A 359 48.96 22.73 -23.64
CA GLU A 359 48.75 21.58 -24.52
C GLU A 359 47.27 21.18 -24.62
N ALA A 360 46.49 21.50 -23.58
CA ALA A 360 45.04 21.25 -23.55
C ALA A 360 44.26 22.27 -24.40
N VAL A 361 44.89 23.32 -24.89
CA VAL A 361 44.27 24.39 -25.66
C VAL A 361 44.88 24.47 -27.07
N ARG A 362 44.09 24.19 -28.09
CA ARG A 362 44.47 24.35 -29.47
C ARG A 362 43.85 25.62 -30.05
N GLY A 363 44.65 26.61 -30.37
CA GLY A 363 44.19 27.86 -30.97
C GLY A 363 44.07 29.02 -30.00
N ASP A 364 43.29 30.03 -30.36
CA ASP A 364 43.06 31.29 -29.67
C ASP A 364 41.75 31.37 -28.90
N ARG A 365 41.03 30.25 -28.81
CA ARG A 365 39.68 30.19 -28.19
C ARG A 365 39.57 29.00 -27.26
N LEU A 366 38.82 29.22 -26.19
CA LEU A 366 38.46 28.21 -25.23
C LEU A 366 36.95 28.24 -24.99
N LEU A 367 36.30 27.09 -25.01
CA LEU A 367 34.90 26.95 -24.69
C LEU A 367 34.75 26.63 -23.19
N VAL A 368 33.81 27.30 -22.55
CA VAL A 368 33.41 27.02 -21.18
C VAL A 368 31.97 26.55 -21.21
N LYS A 369 31.68 25.46 -20.54
CA LYS A 369 30.33 24.94 -20.32
C LYS A 369 30.05 24.87 -18.82
N VAL A 370 28.89 25.33 -18.40
CA VAL A 370 28.40 25.21 -17.02
C VAL A 370 26.99 24.64 -17.05
N VAL A 371 26.72 23.76 -16.14
CA VAL A 371 25.43 23.06 -15.99
C VAL A 371 24.93 23.23 -14.57
N ASP A 372 23.65 23.54 -14.41
CA ASP A 372 22.95 23.59 -13.12
C ASP A 372 22.42 22.21 -12.66
N ARG A 373 21.77 22.17 -11.50
CA ARG A 373 21.16 20.94 -10.96
C ARG A 373 19.95 20.45 -11.76
N TYR A 374 19.34 21.31 -12.56
CA TYR A 374 18.20 20.98 -13.43
C TYR A 374 18.61 20.61 -14.84
N ASN A 375 19.94 20.53 -15.09
CA ASN A 375 20.57 20.19 -16.36
C ASN A 375 20.35 21.25 -17.45
N ASN A 376 20.11 22.51 -17.02
CA ASN A 376 20.20 23.62 -17.95
C ASN A 376 21.68 23.95 -18.18
N GLU A 377 22.03 24.17 -19.42
CA GLU A 377 23.40 24.29 -19.87
C GLU A 377 23.66 25.65 -20.54
N GLN A 378 24.72 26.28 -20.15
CA GLN A 378 25.26 27.46 -20.83
C GLN A 378 26.66 27.21 -21.30
N THR A 379 26.92 27.59 -22.56
CA THR A 379 28.26 27.56 -23.17
C THR A 379 28.68 28.95 -23.62
N ALA A 380 29.92 29.32 -23.34
CA ALA A 380 30.51 30.57 -23.80
C ALA A 380 31.91 30.33 -24.37
N THR A 381 32.35 31.24 -25.21
CA THR A 381 33.70 31.25 -25.80
C THR A 381 34.56 32.31 -25.13
N ILE A 382 35.74 31.95 -24.67
CA ILE A 382 36.74 32.86 -24.14
C ILE A 382 37.85 32.99 -25.17
N SER A 383 38.23 34.24 -25.52
CA SER A 383 39.40 34.50 -26.33
C SER A 383 40.68 34.49 -25.47
N VAL A 384 41.67 33.78 -25.90
CA VAL A 384 42.99 33.74 -25.22
C VAL A 384 43.75 35.03 -25.52
N SER A 385 44.13 35.74 -24.48
CA SER A 385 44.92 36.96 -24.57
C SER A 385 46.38 36.75 -24.13
N GLU A 386 47.31 37.44 -24.80
CA GLU A 386 48.68 37.51 -24.31
C GLU A 386 48.73 38.35 -23.01
N PRO A 387 49.66 38.03 -22.09
CA PRO A 387 49.83 38.85 -20.89
C PRO A 387 50.21 40.27 -21.29
N ALA A 388 49.55 41.26 -20.64
CA ALA A 388 49.90 42.65 -20.86
C ALA A 388 51.40 42.86 -20.59
N ARG A 389 52.19 43.25 -21.63
CA ARG A 389 53.60 43.59 -21.44
C ARG A 389 53.68 44.70 -20.38
N LYS A 390 54.25 44.37 -19.22
CA LYS A 390 54.62 45.42 -18.26
C LYS A 390 55.55 46.40 -18.93
N ARG A 391 55.09 47.64 -19.17
CA ARG A 391 55.94 48.79 -19.55
C ARG A 391 56.76 49.25 -18.36
#